data_ee5e8621d85698eb33cd6c5585102b2a
#
_entry.id   ee5e8621d85698eb33cd6c5585102b2a
#
_cell.length_a   1.000
_cell.length_b   1.000
_cell.length_c   1.000
_cell.angle_alpha   90.00
_cell.angle_beta   90.00
_cell.angle_gamma   90.00
#
_symmetry.space_group_name_H-M   'P 1'
#
loop_
_entity.id
_entity.type
_entity.pdbx_description
1 polymer ?
#
loop_
_entity_poly.entity_id
_entity_poly.type
_entity_poly.pdbx_seq_one_letter_code
_entity_poly.pdbx_strand_id
1 'polypeptide(L)'
;SVSVLEKLDFYRQACRKGTDWLLEFMNPDGSIGPVHDSLYYYRVPWTFSLMGETTAANRVLDWIGRHMFTSEGAFEGISPQGIFETRYGSYPLACLLVGASLLQRHDTVYPGTRCLLTWQDPTSGGFYNTLQDNIDTGEQDLFPTCQGGMTLLQVGQLKAARKAGEWLQRLWDLQPDVQNRLYAVYSPTWGLITEYRPDQAAIYVTLKDQPWQYHYNGGIAAAFLSQLYLATGETAWLDLARDYQAFSMTTDNCQFQSMQTCKSGWGSGLLYVAVREAVYRDWTVRLGDWFVEHQFEDG
;
A
#
# COMPACT_ATOMS: atom_id res chain seq x y z
N SER A 1 32.08 6.86 8.37
CA SER A 1 30.72 6.41 7.98
C SER A 1 29.69 7.23 8.73
N VAL A 2 28.71 7.76 8.04
CA VAL A 2 27.57 8.51 8.62
C VAL A 2 26.79 7.57 9.55
N SER A 3 26.48 8.02 10.75
CA SER A 3 25.70 7.22 11.71
C SER A 3 24.25 7.04 11.24
N VAL A 4 23.56 6.01 11.75
CA VAL A 4 22.12 5.80 11.46
C VAL A 4 21.27 6.99 11.89
N LEU A 5 21.64 7.66 13.00
CA LEU A 5 20.91 8.84 13.48
C LEU A 5 21.06 10.03 12.53
N GLU A 6 22.27 10.27 12.02
CA GLU A 6 22.50 11.30 11.00
C GLU A 6 21.73 11.01 9.71
N LYS A 7 21.65 9.73 9.29
CA LYS A 7 20.82 9.34 8.14
C LYS A 7 19.33 9.60 8.36
N LEU A 8 18.82 9.34 9.55
CA LEU A 8 17.42 9.66 9.88
C LEU A 8 17.12 11.16 9.78
N ASP A 9 18.09 12.01 10.13
CA ASP A 9 17.93 13.46 9.97
C ASP A 9 17.91 13.88 8.49
N PHE A 10 18.76 13.28 7.65
CA PHE A 10 18.66 13.49 6.20
C PHE A 10 17.33 13.06 5.62
N TYR A 11 16.81 11.90 6.04
CA TYR A 11 15.50 11.42 5.58
C TYR A 11 14.36 12.34 6.02
N ARG A 12 14.40 12.84 7.25
CA ARG A 12 13.42 13.82 7.75
C ARG A 12 13.46 15.12 6.95
N GLN A 13 14.65 15.62 6.65
CA GLN A 13 14.82 16.81 5.82
C GLN A 13 14.28 16.60 4.41
N ALA A 14 14.53 15.45 3.79
CA ALA A 14 13.98 15.11 2.48
C ALA A 14 12.44 15.02 2.52
N CYS A 15 11.88 14.37 3.54
CA CYS A 15 10.42 14.34 3.74
C CYS A 15 9.84 15.74 3.95
N ARG A 16 10.52 16.60 4.73
CA ARG A 16 10.09 17.98 4.94
C ARG A 16 10.07 18.75 3.62
N LYS A 17 11.12 18.64 2.84
CA LYS A 17 11.24 19.29 1.53
C LYS A 17 10.11 18.89 0.58
N GLY A 18 9.82 17.59 0.45
CA GLY A 18 8.72 17.11 -0.37
C GLY A 18 7.34 17.54 0.15
N THR A 19 7.18 17.63 1.47
CA THR A 19 5.94 18.13 2.08
C THR A 19 5.75 19.63 1.83
N ASP A 20 6.81 20.43 1.94
CA ASP A 20 6.77 21.87 1.64
C ASP A 20 6.41 22.12 0.18
N TRP A 21 7.00 21.35 -0.74
CA TRP A 21 6.63 21.37 -2.16
C TRP A 21 5.12 21.06 -2.36
N LEU A 22 4.60 20.04 -1.71
CA LEU A 22 3.19 19.68 -1.82
C LEU A 22 2.26 20.76 -1.24
N LEU A 23 2.67 21.42 -0.15
CA LEU A 23 1.92 22.54 0.45
C LEU A 23 1.79 23.74 -0.49
N GLU A 24 2.77 23.98 -1.38
CA GLU A 24 2.71 25.06 -2.37
C GLU A 24 1.57 24.89 -3.38
N PHE A 25 1.15 23.64 -3.63
CA PHE A 25 0.03 23.32 -4.51
C PHE A 25 -1.33 23.34 -3.82
N MET A 26 -1.37 23.53 -2.51
CA MET A 26 -2.63 23.57 -1.78
C MET A 26 -3.30 24.95 -1.90
N ASN A 27 -4.52 24.95 -2.40
CA ASN A 27 -5.33 26.16 -2.49
C ASN A 27 -6.02 26.47 -1.14
N PRO A 28 -6.49 27.71 -0.94
CA PRO A 28 -7.15 28.11 0.32
C PRO A 28 -8.39 27.29 0.67
N ASP A 29 -9.09 26.74 -0.31
CA ASP A 29 -10.28 25.90 -0.12
C ASP A 29 -9.95 24.44 0.26
N GLY A 30 -8.67 24.05 0.25
CA GLY A 30 -8.18 22.72 0.53
C GLY A 30 -7.98 21.83 -0.72
N SER A 31 -8.28 22.34 -1.91
CA SER A 31 -7.95 21.64 -3.15
C SER A 31 -6.45 21.66 -3.43
N ILE A 32 -5.98 20.69 -4.23
CA ILE A 32 -4.58 20.52 -4.63
C ILE A 32 -4.45 20.82 -6.12
N GLY A 33 -3.61 21.79 -6.44
CA GLY A 33 -3.27 22.14 -7.83
C GLY A 33 -4.47 22.57 -8.68
N PRO A 34 -4.27 22.71 -9.98
CA PRO A 34 -5.35 23.10 -10.90
C PRO A 34 -6.21 21.92 -11.37
N VAL A 35 -5.75 20.67 -11.19
CA VAL A 35 -6.44 19.46 -11.67
C VAL A 35 -7.01 18.70 -10.50
N HIS A 36 -8.33 18.47 -10.53
CA HIS A 36 -9.07 17.79 -9.46
C HIS A 36 -9.32 16.32 -9.83
N ASP A 37 -8.24 15.57 -10.00
CA ASP A 37 -8.28 14.12 -10.15
C ASP A 37 -8.03 13.46 -8.79
N SER A 38 -8.87 12.51 -8.41
CA SER A 38 -8.75 11.77 -7.15
C SER A 38 -7.38 11.10 -6.95
N LEU A 39 -6.65 10.80 -8.04
CA LEU A 39 -5.29 10.26 -7.99
C LEU A 39 -4.30 11.22 -7.30
N TYR A 40 -4.55 12.51 -7.30
CA TYR A 40 -3.72 13.49 -6.60
C TYR A 40 -4.11 13.68 -5.14
N TYR A 41 -5.22 13.10 -4.68
CA TYR A 41 -5.80 13.37 -3.36
C TYR A 41 -5.71 12.21 -2.37
N TYR A 42 -5.80 10.97 -2.82
CA TYR A 42 -6.05 9.82 -1.94
C TYR A 42 -4.97 9.59 -0.85
N ARG A 43 -3.73 9.99 -1.10
CA ARG A 43 -2.62 9.88 -0.14
C ARG A 43 -2.30 11.16 0.61
N VAL A 44 -2.79 12.31 0.18
CA VAL A 44 -2.38 13.61 0.72
C VAL A 44 -2.73 13.75 2.20
N PRO A 45 -3.95 13.41 2.69
CA PRO A 45 -4.24 13.46 4.12
C PRO A 45 -3.32 12.56 4.96
N TRP A 46 -2.96 11.41 4.45
CA TRP A 46 -2.02 10.51 5.11
C TRP A 46 -0.61 11.12 5.19
N THR A 47 -0.09 11.61 4.07
CA THR A 47 1.23 12.26 4.01
C THR A 47 1.30 13.46 4.95
N PHE A 48 0.35 14.37 4.90
CA PHE A 48 0.31 15.55 5.76
C PHE A 48 0.19 15.17 7.24
N SER A 49 -0.60 14.15 7.58
CA SER A 49 -0.72 13.67 8.96
C SER A 49 0.61 13.17 9.52
N LEU A 50 1.35 12.38 8.75
CA LEU A 50 2.66 11.87 9.16
C LEU A 50 3.69 12.99 9.36
N MET A 51 3.56 14.08 8.62
CA MET A 51 4.48 15.22 8.69
C MET A 51 4.05 16.30 9.68
N GLY A 52 3.00 16.05 10.46
CA GLY A 52 2.50 17.01 11.46
C GLY A 52 1.70 18.17 10.88
N GLU A 53 1.37 18.13 9.57
CA GLU A 53 0.57 19.15 8.88
C GLU A 53 -0.94 18.91 9.07
N THR A 54 -1.37 18.83 10.33
CA THR A 54 -2.75 18.47 10.70
C THR A 54 -3.79 19.42 10.13
N THR A 55 -3.53 20.72 10.13
CA THR A 55 -4.45 21.74 9.57
C THR A 55 -4.61 21.55 8.07
N ALA A 56 -3.50 21.38 7.33
CA ALA A 56 -3.53 21.13 5.89
C ALA A 56 -4.24 19.81 5.57
N ALA A 57 -3.93 18.75 6.30
CA ALA A 57 -4.55 17.44 6.14
C ALA A 57 -6.07 17.50 6.30
N ASN A 58 -6.57 18.21 7.33
CA ASN A 58 -8.00 18.38 7.54
C ASN A 58 -8.68 19.20 6.44
N ARG A 59 -8.03 20.27 5.95
CA ARG A 59 -8.57 21.07 4.84
C ARG A 59 -8.72 20.25 3.55
N VAL A 60 -7.71 19.44 3.22
CA VAL A 60 -7.78 18.56 2.05
C VAL A 60 -8.88 17.51 2.24
N LEU A 61 -8.99 16.92 3.42
CA LEU A 61 -10.02 15.92 3.70
C LEU A 61 -11.43 16.52 3.68
N ASP A 62 -11.62 17.75 4.15
CA ASP A 62 -12.89 18.48 4.03
C ASP A 62 -13.26 18.75 2.57
N TRP A 63 -12.27 19.10 1.74
CA TRP A 63 -12.50 19.28 0.30
C TRP A 63 -12.89 17.96 -0.38
N ILE A 64 -12.18 16.86 -0.07
CA ILE A 64 -12.52 15.52 -0.54
C ILE A 64 -13.94 15.15 -0.13
N GLY A 65 -14.32 15.40 1.12
CA GLY A 65 -15.65 15.11 1.65
C GLY A 65 -16.78 15.82 0.89
N ARG A 66 -16.52 17.02 0.40
CA ARG A 66 -17.50 17.79 -0.37
C ARG A 66 -17.57 17.42 -1.84
N HIS A 67 -16.48 16.89 -2.43
CA HIS A 67 -16.35 16.76 -3.89
C HIS A 67 -16.09 15.34 -4.40
N MET A 68 -15.55 14.45 -3.58
CA MET A 68 -15.07 13.14 -4.00
C MET A 68 -15.50 11.97 -3.09
N PHE A 69 -16.29 12.24 -2.05
CA PHE A 69 -16.67 11.21 -1.08
C PHE A 69 -18.18 11.17 -0.92
N THR A 70 -18.77 9.98 -1.10
CA THR A 70 -20.24 9.81 -1.04
C THR A 70 -20.72 9.57 0.39
N SER A 71 -22.04 9.71 0.59
CA SER A 71 -22.70 9.37 1.86
C SER A 71 -22.54 7.91 2.25
N GLU A 72 -22.39 7.03 1.26
CA GLU A 72 -22.17 5.58 1.43
C GLU A 72 -20.71 5.24 1.74
N GLY A 73 -19.82 6.23 1.70
CA GLY A 73 -18.39 6.06 2.00
C GLY A 73 -17.53 5.65 0.82
N ALA A 74 -18.02 5.80 -0.40
CA ALA A 74 -17.21 5.57 -1.60
C ALA A 74 -16.37 6.81 -1.93
N PHE A 75 -15.14 6.56 -2.40
CA PHE A 75 -14.25 7.59 -2.92
C PHE A 75 -14.36 7.60 -4.44
N GLU A 76 -15.03 8.60 -4.98
CA GLU A 76 -15.37 8.73 -6.40
C GLU A 76 -14.51 9.80 -7.10
N GLY A 77 -14.65 9.89 -8.43
CA GLY A 77 -13.90 10.83 -9.25
C GLY A 77 -12.50 10.34 -9.59
N ILE A 78 -12.26 9.03 -9.53
CA ILE A 78 -11.05 8.40 -10.06
C ILE A 78 -11.06 8.60 -11.58
N SER A 79 -9.90 8.97 -12.12
CA SER A 79 -9.77 9.16 -13.57
C SER A 79 -10.24 7.94 -14.34
N PRO A 80 -11.16 8.09 -15.30
CA PRO A 80 -11.69 6.97 -16.08
C PRO A 80 -10.64 6.20 -16.88
N GLN A 81 -9.43 6.72 -16.99
CA GLN A 81 -8.31 6.09 -17.69
C GLN A 81 -7.23 5.57 -16.73
N GLY A 82 -7.43 5.70 -15.42
CA GLY A 82 -6.50 5.24 -14.40
C GLY A 82 -6.55 3.73 -14.16
N ILE A 83 -5.44 3.16 -13.71
CA ILE A 83 -5.35 1.75 -13.34
C ILE A 83 -6.41 1.36 -12.29
N PHE A 84 -6.77 2.27 -11.38
CA PHE A 84 -7.72 2.03 -10.30
C PHE A 84 -9.18 1.91 -10.77
N GLU A 85 -9.50 2.27 -11.99
CA GLU A 85 -10.82 2.04 -12.55
C GLU A 85 -10.97 0.60 -13.04
N THR A 86 -9.91 0.08 -13.62
CA THR A 86 -9.90 -1.27 -14.20
C THR A 86 -9.36 -2.32 -13.24
N ARG A 87 -8.56 -1.90 -12.24
CA ARG A 87 -7.91 -2.78 -11.27
C ARG A 87 -7.57 -2.03 -9.98
N TYR A 88 -7.48 -2.74 -8.87
CA TYR A 88 -7.14 -2.16 -7.56
C TYR A 88 -8.11 -1.07 -7.07
N GLY A 89 -9.39 -1.19 -7.40
CA GLY A 89 -10.38 -0.14 -7.17
C GLY A 89 -10.56 0.27 -5.70
N SER A 90 -10.29 -0.63 -4.74
CA SER A 90 -10.34 -0.34 -3.31
C SER A 90 -9.14 0.45 -2.78
N TYR A 91 -8.03 0.48 -3.53
CA TYR A 91 -6.76 1.00 -3.05
C TYR A 91 -6.81 2.50 -2.68
N PRO A 92 -7.37 3.38 -3.50
CA PRO A 92 -7.46 4.80 -3.15
C PRO A 92 -8.30 5.05 -1.88
N LEU A 93 -9.43 4.38 -1.74
CA LEU A 93 -10.25 4.46 -0.53
C LEU A 93 -9.48 3.96 0.69
N ALA A 94 -8.79 2.83 0.58
CA ALA A 94 -7.99 2.28 1.68
C ALA A 94 -6.91 3.27 2.15
N CYS A 95 -6.19 3.92 1.24
CA CYS A 95 -5.20 4.94 1.60
C CYS A 95 -5.84 6.18 2.23
N LEU A 96 -6.96 6.64 1.70
CA LEU A 96 -7.69 7.78 2.25
C LEU A 96 -8.11 7.54 3.71
N LEU A 97 -8.60 6.34 4.00
CA LEU A 97 -9.05 5.98 5.35
C LEU A 97 -7.90 5.92 6.36
N VAL A 98 -6.69 5.59 5.95
CA VAL A 98 -5.52 5.68 6.85
C VAL A 98 -5.31 7.13 7.27
N GLY A 99 -5.29 8.06 6.33
CA GLY A 99 -5.17 9.50 6.64
C GLY A 99 -6.30 10.01 7.52
N ALA A 100 -7.54 9.67 7.19
CA ALA A 100 -8.72 10.04 7.97
C ALA A 100 -8.67 9.47 9.40
N SER A 101 -8.21 8.23 9.56
CA SER A 101 -8.03 7.58 10.87
C SER A 101 -7.00 8.30 11.73
N LEU A 102 -5.85 8.66 11.17
CA LEU A 102 -4.81 9.43 11.86
C LEU A 102 -5.30 10.81 12.32
N LEU A 103 -6.24 11.40 11.60
CA LEU A 103 -6.89 12.68 11.93
C LEU A 103 -8.11 12.51 12.85
N GLN A 104 -8.47 11.29 13.23
CA GLN A 104 -9.69 10.98 13.99
C GLN A 104 -10.98 11.48 13.32
N ARG A 105 -11.00 11.50 11.99
CA ARG A 105 -12.14 11.92 11.17
C ARG A 105 -13.13 10.77 11.01
N HIS A 106 -13.91 10.56 12.07
CA HIS A 106 -14.90 9.48 12.14
C HIS A 106 -16.04 9.65 11.13
N ASP A 107 -16.34 10.87 10.73
CA ASP A 107 -17.26 11.21 9.65
C ASP A 107 -16.87 10.59 8.30
N THR A 108 -15.58 10.38 8.07
CA THR A 108 -15.04 9.70 6.88
C THR A 108 -14.77 8.21 7.17
N VAL A 109 -14.19 7.90 8.33
CA VAL A 109 -13.77 6.54 8.69
C VAL A 109 -14.93 5.56 8.75
N TYR A 110 -16.04 5.90 9.39
CA TYR A 110 -17.14 4.94 9.57
C TYR A 110 -17.83 4.57 8.25
N PRO A 111 -18.31 5.51 7.44
CA PRO A 111 -18.90 5.14 6.16
C PRO A 111 -17.86 4.51 5.21
N GLY A 112 -16.64 5.05 5.16
CA GLY A 112 -15.58 4.52 4.31
C GLY A 112 -15.18 3.10 4.67
N THR A 113 -15.14 2.74 5.95
CA THR A 113 -14.84 1.37 6.39
C THR A 113 -15.94 0.40 5.96
N ARG A 114 -17.21 0.79 6.05
CA ARG A 114 -18.31 -0.04 5.53
C ARG A 114 -18.18 -0.27 4.03
N CYS A 115 -17.86 0.78 3.28
CA CYS A 115 -17.61 0.67 1.85
C CYS A 115 -16.40 -0.22 1.56
N LEU A 116 -15.29 -0.04 2.26
CA LEU A 116 -14.08 -0.84 2.07
C LEU A 116 -14.33 -2.33 2.31
N LEU A 117 -15.15 -2.69 3.31
CA LEU A 117 -15.51 -4.08 3.59
C LEU A 117 -16.28 -4.74 2.46
N THR A 118 -16.97 -3.99 1.59
CA THR A 118 -17.65 -4.56 0.42
C THR A 118 -16.68 -5.06 -0.65
N TRP A 119 -15.45 -4.60 -0.63
CA TRP A 119 -14.38 -5.06 -1.53
C TRP A 119 -13.70 -6.34 -1.07
N GLN A 120 -13.88 -6.73 0.19
CA GLN A 120 -13.30 -7.96 0.74
C GLN A 120 -14.26 -9.13 0.61
N ASP A 121 -13.78 -10.24 0.07
CA ASP A 121 -14.50 -11.51 0.17
C ASP A 121 -14.50 -11.97 1.64
N PRO A 122 -15.67 -12.08 2.27
CA PRO A 122 -15.75 -12.46 3.69
C PRO A 122 -15.32 -13.92 3.95
N THR A 123 -15.26 -14.75 2.92
CA THR A 123 -14.84 -16.15 3.01
C THR A 123 -13.35 -16.30 2.83
N SER A 124 -12.80 -15.85 1.71
CA SER A 124 -11.37 -15.98 1.40
C SER A 124 -10.50 -14.94 2.10
N GLY A 125 -11.03 -13.74 2.37
CA GLY A 125 -10.31 -12.61 2.93
C GLY A 125 -9.60 -11.74 1.91
N GLY A 126 -9.55 -12.13 0.65
CA GLY A 126 -8.95 -11.37 -0.44
C GLY A 126 -9.80 -10.16 -0.87
N PHE A 127 -9.13 -9.15 -1.41
CA PHE A 127 -9.79 -7.97 -1.97
C PHE A 127 -9.94 -8.12 -3.47
N TYR A 128 -11.15 -7.92 -3.95
CA TYR A 128 -11.47 -7.93 -5.38
C TYR A 128 -10.81 -6.77 -6.11
N ASN A 129 -10.39 -7.01 -7.34
CA ASN A 129 -9.83 -5.96 -8.20
C ASN A 129 -10.89 -4.93 -8.62
N THR A 130 -12.06 -5.41 -8.97
CA THR A 130 -13.25 -4.60 -9.24
C THR A 130 -14.45 -5.20 -8.53
N LEU A 131 -15.48 -4.40 -8.23
CA LEU A 131 -16.72 -4.94 -7.64
C LEU A 131 -17.49 -5.83 -8.60
N GLN A 132 -17.26 -5.70 -9.91
CA GLN A 132 -17.86 -6.56 -10.92
C GLN A 132 -17.27 -7.97 -10.89
N ASP A 133 -16.02 -8.13 -10.54
CA ASP A 133 -15.35 -9.43 -10.40
C ASP A 133 -15.96 -10.29 -9.30
N ASN A 134 -16.63 -9.65 -8.37
CA ASN A 134 -17.39 -10.27 -7.28
C ASN A 134 -18.45 -11.28 -7.76
N ILE A 135 -18.88 -11.22 -9.01
CA ILE A 135 -20.00 -11.99 -9.53
C ILE A 135 -19.54 -13.26 -10.26
N ASP A 136 -18.51 -13.19 -11.10
CA ASP A 136 -18.18 -14.26 -12.03
C ASP A 136 -16.80 -14.91 -11.80
N THR A 137 -15.72 -14.16 -11.81
CA THR A 137 -14.37 -14.72 -11.68
C THR A 137 -13.78 -14.49 -10.29
N GLY A 138 -14.21 -13.46 -9.59
CA GLY A 138 -13.77 -13.14 -8.25
C GLY A 138 -12.27 -12.96 -8.13
N GLU A 139 -11.60 -12.36 -9.14
CA GLU A 139 -10.16 -12.10 -9.08
C GLU A 139 -9.82 -11.19 -7.92
N GLN A 140 -8.97 -11.71 -7.04
CA GLN A 140 -8.44 -11.05 -5.85
C GLN A 140 -6.94 -10.91 -6.01
N ASP A 141 -6.40 -9.77 -5.61
CA ASP A 141 -4.99 -9.44 -5.87
C ASP A 141 -4.25 -9.14 -4.58
N LEU A 142 -2.97 -9.49 -4.56
CA LEU A 142 -2.06 -9.26 -3.44
C LEU A 142 -2.01 -7.79 -3.05
N PHE A 143 -1.87 -6.89 -4.01
CA PHE A 143 -1.65 -5.48 -3.75
C PHE A 143 -2.83 -4.80 -3.01
N PRO A 144 -4.09 -4.86 -3.49
CA PRO A 144 -5.21 -4.30 -2.77
C PRO A 144 -5.54 -5.08 -1.47
N THR A 145 -5.26 -6.37 -1.40
CA THR A 145 -5.45 -7.15 -0.17
C THR A 145 -4.50 -6.69 0.94
N CYS A 146 -3.24 -6.40 0.62
CA CYS A 146 -2.28 -5.87 1.58
C CYS A 146 -2.69 -4.49 2.09
N GLN A 147 -3.01 -3.55 1.20
CA GLN A 147 -3.42 -2.21 1.62
C GLN A 147 -4.75 -2.21 2.35
N GLY A 148 -5.72 -2.97 1.85
CA GLY A 148 -7.01 -3.15 2.52
C GLY A 148 -6.85 -3.74 3.92
N GLY A 149 -6.03 -4.77 4.07
CA GLY A 149 -5.72 -5.39 5.36
C GLY A 149 -5.07 -4.42 6.34
N MET A 150 -4.09 -3.63 5.90
CA MET A 150 -3.47 -2.58 6.73
C MET A 150 -4.49 -1.54 7.20
N THR A 151 -5.33 -1.09 6.28
CA THR A 151 -6.36 -0.10 6.60
C THR A 151 -7.40 -0.66 7.57
N LEU A 152 -7.86 -1.89 7.35
CA LEU A 152 -8.80 -2.56 8.26
C LEU A 152 -8.20 -2.72 9.67
N LEU A 153 -6.92 -3.05 9.75
CA LEU A 153 -6.21 -3.11 11.04
C LEU A 153 -6.17 -1.73 11.71
N GLN A 154 -5.83 -0.69 10.96
CA GLN A 154 -5.75 0.70 11.44
C GLN A 154 -7.08 1.22 11.97
N VAL A 155 -8.20 0.86 11.35
CA VAL A 155 -9.55 1.29 11.75
C VAL A 155 -10.24 0.32 12.74
N GLY A 156 -9.50 -0.65 13.28
CA GLY A 156 -9.98 -1.53 14.35
C GLY A 156 -10.77 -2.76 13.89
N GLN A 157 -10.74 -3.09 12.59
CA GLN A 157 -11.40 -4.26 12.02
C GLN A 157 -10.48 -5.50 12.05
N LEU A 158 -10.03 -5.90 13.24
CA LEU A 158 -9.02 -6.94 13.41
C LEU A 158 -9.41 -8.27 12.77
N LYS A 159 -10.67 -8.69 12.89
CA LYS A 159 -11.16 -9.94 12.30
C LYS A 159 -11.02 -9.95 10.78
N ALA A 160 -11.39 -8.85 10.12
CA ALA A 160 -11.28 -8.71 8.68
C ALA A 160 -9.81 -8.59 8.24
N ALA A 161 -8.97 -7.89 9.01
CA ALA A 161 -7.53 -7.83 8.77
C ALA A 161 -6.86 -9.21 8.87
N ARG A 162 -7.22 -10.03 9.86
CA ARG A 162 -6.73 -11.42 9.97
C ARG A 162 -7.10 -12.26 8.75
N LYS A 163 -8.32 -12.12 8.23
CA LYS A 163 -8.73 -12.82 7.01
C LYS A 163 -7.88 -12.44 5.79
N ALA A 164 -7.51 -11.17 5.67
CA ALA A 164 -6.57 -10.74 4.64
C ALA A 164 -5.18 -11.39 4.83
N GLY A 165 -4.71 -11.52 6.07
CA GLY A 165 -3.48 -12.27 6.40
C GLY A 165 -3.58 -13.76 6.02
N GLU A 166 -4.68 -14.42 6.32
CA GLU A 166 -4.95 -15.81 5.95
C GLU A 166 -4.97 -16.00 4.42
N TRP A 167 -5.50 -15.01 3.69
CA TRP A 167 -5.46 -15.00 2.23
C TRP A 167 -4.02 -14.92 1.70
N LEU A 168 -3.17 -14.08 2.29
CA LEU A 168 -1.75 -13.99 1.92
C LEU A 168 -0.99 -15.28 2.24
N GLN A 169 -1.31 -15.96 3.35
CA GLN A 169 -0.73 -17.27 3.64
C GLN A 169 -1.12 -18.28 2.58
N ARG A 170 -2.41 -18.35 2.22
CA ARG A 170 -2.89 -19.24 1.15
C ARG A 170 -2.22 -18.94 -0.18
N LEU A 171 -2.08 -17.65 -0.53
CA LEU A 171 -1.41 -17.26 -1.77
C LEU A 171 0.04 -17.74 -1.79
N TRP A 172 0.75 -17.62 -0.68
CA TRP A 172 2.13 -18.09 -0.54
C TRP A 172 2.23 -19.62 -0.67
N ASP A 173 1.38 -20.33 0.02
CA ASP A 173 1.37 -21.80 0.03
C ASP A 173 1.06 -22.40 -1.36
N LEU A 174 0.33 -21.68 -2.20
CA LEU A 174 -0.01 -22.07 -3.56
C LEU A 174 1.07 -21.77 -4.59
N GLN A 175 2.14 -21.05 -4.23
CA GLN A 175 3.18 -20.68 -5.20
C GLN A 175 3.92 -21.91 -5.72
N PRO A 176 3.95 -22.13 -7.05
CA PRO A 176 4.64 -23.29 -7.62
C PRO A 176 6.15 -23.12 -7.68
N ASP A 177 6.67 -21.88 -7.70
CA ASP A 177 8.07 -21.58 -7.96
C ASP A 177 8.49 -20.23 -7.35
N VAL A 178 8.30 -20.08 -6.04
CA VAL A 178 8.60 -18.83 -5.32
C VAL A 178 10.08 -18.45 -5.37
N GLN A 179 10.96 -19.40 -5.70
CA GLN A 179 12.40 -19.13 -5.89
C GLN A 179 12.65 -18.17 -7.05
N ASN A 180 11.82 -18.18 -8.08
CA ASN A 180 12.01 -17.42 -9.30
C ASN A 180 10.90 -16.40 -9.58
N ARG A 181 9.69 -16.63 -9.07
CA ARG A 181 8.51 -15.80 -9.38
C ARG A 181 7.46 -15.82 -8.29
N LEU A 182 6.65 -14.77 -8.26
CA LEU A 182 5.51 -14.66 -7.36
C LEU A 182 4.24 -14.33 -8.17
N TYR A 183 3.30 -15.26 -8.20
CA TYR A 183 1.96 -15.02 -8.74
C TYR A 183 1.14 -14.22 -7.72
N ALA A 184 0.47 -13.17 -8.17
CA ALA A 184 -0.17 -12.18 -7.30
C ALA A 184 -1.70 -12.27 -7.26
N VAL A 185 -2.32 -13.07 -8.13
CA VAL A 185 -3.77 -13.10 -8.32
C VAL A 185 -4.33 -14.47 -8.01
N TYR A 186 -5.40 -14.46 -7.23
CA TYR A 186 -6.15 -15.66 -6.82
C TYR A 186 -7.64 -15.45 -7.06
N SER A 187 -8.35 -16.51 -7.39
CA SER A 187 -9.81 -16.52 -7.47
C SER A 187 -10.37 -17.67 -6.62
N PRO A 188 -11.45 -17.46 -5.83
CA PRO A 188 -12.13 -18.54 -5.15
C PRO A 188 -12.63 -19.64 -6.08
N THR A 189 -12.93 -19.30 -7.34
CA THR A 189 -13.39 -20.24 -8.36
C THR A 189 -12.25 -21.01 -9.04
N TRP A 190 -11.15 -20.30 -9.40
CA TRP A 190 -10.08 -20.85 -10.24
C TRP A 190 -8.79 -21.15 -9.47
N GLY A 191 -8.68 -20.74 -8.20
CA GLY A 191 -7.45 -20.86 -7.44
C GLY A 191 -6.41 -19.82 -7.85
N LEU A 192 -5.12 -20.16 -7.72
CA LEU A 192 -4.02 -19.31 -8.16
C LEU A 192 -4.08 -19.12 -9.68
N ILE A 193 -4.07 -17.86 -10.13
CA ILE A 193 -4.11 -17.54 -11.57
C ILE A 193 -2.70 -17.57 -12.12
N THR A 194 -2.42 -18.55 -12.97
CA THR A 194 -1.13 -18.75 -13.64
C THR A 194 -1.20 -18.63 -15.16
N GLU A 195 -2.40 -18.52 -15.70
CA GLU A 195 -2.66 -18.30 -17.12
C GLU A 195 -3.35 -16.93 -17.32
N TYR A 196 -2.77 -16.10 -18.18
CA TYR A 196 -3.21 -14.72 -18.41
C TYR A 196 -2.76 -14.26 -19.79
N ARG A 197 -3.33 -13.15 -20.26
CA ARG A 197 -2.91 -12.53 -21.52
C ARG A 197 -1.47 -12.00 -21.38
N PRO A 198 -0.60 -12.20 -22.39
CA PRO A 198 0.81 -11.77 -22.32
C PRO A 198 1.00 -10.28 -22.03
N ASP A 199 0.09 -9.43 -22.53
CA ASP A 199 0.11 -7.98 -22.31
C ASP A 199 -0.26 -7.57 -20.87
N GLN A 200 -0.78 -8.49 -20.08
CA GLN A 200 -1.14 -8.31 -18.67
C GLN A 200 -0.19 -9.02 -17.68
N ALA A 201 0.86 -9.64 -18.17
CA ALA A 201 1.74 -10.50 -17.37
C ALA A 201 2.25 -9.83 -16.09
N ALA A 202 2.66 -8.55 -16.16
CA ALA A 202 3.19 -7.82 -15.01
C ALA A 202 2.21 -7.71 -13.83
N ILE A 203 0.90 -7.79 -14.11
CA ILE A 203 -0.16 -7.75 -13.09
C ILE A 203 -0.24 -9.10 -12.36
N TYR A 204 -0.12 -10.19 -13.11
CA TYR A 204 -0.35 -11.55 -12.59
C TYR A 204 0.87 -12.18 -11.96
N VAL A 205 2.07 -11.81 -12.42
CA VAL A 205 3.31 -12.43 -11.95
C VAL A 205 4.46 -11.43 -11.86
N THR A 206 5.26 -11.56 -10.81
CA THR A 206 6.54 -10.86 -10.66
C THR A 206 7.66 -11.86 -10.88
N LEU A 207 8.46 -11.65 -11.94
CA LEU A 207 9.65 -12.43 -12.24
C LEU A 207 10.87 -11.79 -11.57
N LYS A 208 11.63 -12.54 -10.77
CA LYS A 208 12.74 -11.98 -9.97
C LYS A 208 13.85 -11.37 -10.82
N ASP A 209 14.16 -11.98 -11.94
CA ASP A 209 15.32 -11.68 -12.80
C ASP A 209 15.00 -10.79 -14.00
N GLN A 210 13.77 -10.24 -14.07
CA GLN A 210 13.32 -9.40 -15.17
C GLN A 210 13.14 -7.96 -14.76
N PRO A 211 13.42 -6.98 -15.63
CA PRO A 211 13.13 -5.57 -15.39
C PRO A 211 11.61 -5.30 -15.46
N TRP A 212 11.21 -4.15 -14.92
CA TRP A 212 9.84 -3.59 -15.01
C TRP A 212 8.76 -4.49 -14.38
N GLN A 213 9.14 -5.26 -13.37
CA GLN A 213 8.24 -6.12 -12.59
C GLN A 213 7.71 -5.38 -11.36
N TYR A 214 6.62 -5.87 -10.77
CA TYR A 214 6.13 -5.39 -9.48
C TYR A 214 6.92 -6.02 -8.32
N HIS A 215 8.23 -5.78 -8.29
CA HIS A 215 9.16 -6.31 -7.29
C HIS A 215 8.78 -5.93 -5.86
N TYR A 216 8.00 -4.88 -5.69
CA TYR A 216 7.49 -4.39 -4.42
C TYR A 216 6.37 -5.24 -3.80
N ASN A 217 5.80 -6.20 -4.52
CA ASN A 217 4.68 -7.01 -4.02
C ASN A 217 5.04 -7.75 -2.73
N GLY A 218 6.22 -8.33 -2.64
CA GLY A 218 6.71 -8.94 -1.40
C GLY A 218 6.81 -7.91 -0.26
N GLY A 219 7.31 -6.71 -0.57
CA GLY A 219 7.50 -5.65 0.42
C GLY A 219 6.20 -5.12 1.01
N ILE A 220 5.15 -4.90 0.21
CA ILE A 220 3.85 -4.46 0.73
C ILE A 220 3.17 -5.56 1.56
N ALA A 221 3.33 -6.83 1.17
CA ALA A 221 2.85 -7.95 1.98
C ALA A 221 3.56 -8.01 3.33
N ALA A 222 4.89 -7.86 3.33
CA ALA A 222 5.67 -7.80 4.56
C ALA A 222 5.27 -6.61 5.46
N ALA A 223 4.98 -5.45 4.88
CA ALA A 223 4.50 -4.28 5.63
C ALA A 223 3.19 -4.57 6.36
N PHE A 224 2.21 -5.15 5.67
CA PHE A 224 0.94 -5.52 6.30
C PHE A 224 1.11 -6.61 7.36
N LEU A 225 1.79 -7.70 7.04
CA LEU A 225 1.95 -8.84 7.94
C LEU A 225 2.77 -8.51 9.19
N SER A 226 3.76 -7.62 9.06
CA SER A 226 4.51 -7.09 10.21
C SER A 226 3.62 -6.28 11.15
N GLN A 227 2.73 -5.45 10.61
CA GLN A 227 1.75 -4.71 11.42
C GLN A 227 0.77 -5.67 12.10
N LEU A 228 0.31 -6.69 11.39
CA LEU A 228 -0.57 -7.71 11.95
C LEU A 228 0.11 -8.49 13.10
N TYR A 229 1.39 -8.84 12.93
CA TYR A 229 2.21 -9.41 14.01
C TYR A 229 2.32 -8.47 15.22
N LEU A 230 2.66 -7.21 15.00
CA LEU A 230 2.78 -6.23 16.09
C LEU A 230 1.47 -6.03 16.86
N ALA A 231 0.33 -6.14 16.17
CA ALA A 231 -0.98 -6.01 16.79
C ALA A 231 -1.45 -7.27 17.52
N THR A 232 -1.03 -8.47 17.13
CA THR A 232 -1.57 -9.74 17.63
C THR A 232 -0.56 -10.56 18.43
N GLY A 233 0.74 -10.38 18.21
CA GLY A 233 1.80 -11.22 18.75
C GLY A 233 1.89 -12.63 18.13
N GLU A 234 1.11 -12.92 17.09
CA GLU A 234 1.10 -14.23 16.43
C GLU A 234 2.30 -14.37 15.49
N THR A 235 3.24 -15.24 15.84
CA THR A 235 4.52 -15.42 15.12
C THR A 235 4.35 -15.91 13.69
N ALA A 236 3.25 -16.58 13.37
CA ALA A 236 2.95 -16.99 11.99
C ALA A 236 2.94 -15.80 11.02
N TRP A 237 2.43 -14.64 11.45
CA TRP A 237 2.46 -13.42 10.62
C TRP A 237 3.87 -12.89 10.41
N LEU A 238 4.72 -12.98 11.43
CA LEU A 238 6.11 -12.58 11.33
C LEU A 238 6.89 -13.47 10.35
N ASP A 239 6.71 -14.78 10.45
CA ASP A 239 7.38 -15.75 9.57
C ASP A 239 6.98 -15.52 8.11
N LEU A 240 5.69 -15.35 7.85
CA LEU A 240 5.19 -15.05 6.52
C LEU A 240 5.68 -13.68 6.00
N ALA A 241 5.76 -12.65 6.87
CA ALA A 241 6.32 -11.35 6.52
C ALA A 241 7.78 -11.47 6.06
N ARG A 242 8.59 -12.28 6.74
CA ARG A 242 9.98 -12.54 6.37
C ARG A 242 10.09 -13.20 5.00
N ASP A 243 9.22 -14.16 4.70
CA ASP A 243 9.20 -14.87 3.42
C ASP A 243 8.90 -13.90 2.26
N TYR A 244 7.85 -13.10 2.39
CA TYR A 244 7.50 -12.10 1.38
C TYR A 244 8.58 -11.01 1.22
N GLN A 245 9.16 -10.54 2.32
CA GLN A 245 10.23 -9.54 2.27
C GLN A 245 11.47 -10.10 1.58
N ALA A 246 11.85 -11.33 1.88
CA ALA A 246 12.99 -12.00 1.24
C ALA A 246 12.78 -12.13 -0.28
N PHE A 247 11.54 -12.36 -0.73
CA PHE A 247 11.23 -12.34 -2.16
C PHE A 247 11.60 -11.00 -2.79
N SER A 248 11.12 -9.88 -2.25
CA SER A 248 11.44 -8.54 -2.78
C SER A 248 12.94 -8.22 -2.71
N MET A 249 13.61 -8.57 -1.61
CA MET A 249 15.03 -8.27 -1.43
C MET A 249 15.95 -9.08 -2.35
N THR A 250 15.48 -10.20 -2.87
CA THR A 250 16.26 -11.10 -3.76
C THR A 250 15.89 -10.95 -5.24
N THR A 251 15.07 -9.97 -5.59
CA THR A 251 14.78 -9.63 -6.99
C THR A 251 15.92 -8.81 -7.62
N ASP A 252 15.86 -8.64 -8.94
CA ASP A 252 16.85 -7.89 -9.70
C ASP A 252 17.03 -6.44 -9.17
N ASN A 253 18.26 -5.94 -9.22
CA ASN A 253 18.60 -4.60 -8.77
C ASN A 253 17.90 -3.47 -9.57
N CYS A 254 17.35 -3.77 -10.75
CA CYS A 254 16.53 -2.82 -11.49
C CYS A 254 15.29 -2.33 -10.72
N GLN A 255 14.91 -3.01 -9.64
CA GLN A 255 13.86 -2.53 -8.72
C GLN A 255 14.15 -1.10 -8.20
N PHE A 256 15.41 -0.70 -8.09
CA PHE A 256 15.82 0.64 -7.69
C PHE A 256 15.69 1.70 -8.79
N GLN A 257 15.11 1.38 -9.93
CA GLN A 257 14.76 2.33 -10.99
C GLN A 257 13.35 2.90 -10.86
N SER A 258 12.58 2.46 -9.85
CA SER A 258 11.20 2.86 -9.65
C SER A 258 10.97 3.29 -8.19
N MET A 259 10.25 4.42 -8.01
CA MET A 259 9.83 4.88 -6.69
C MET A 259 8.93 3.87 -5.95
N GLN A 260 8.34 2.92 -6.64
CA GLN A 260 7.47 1.90 -6.06
C GLN A 260 8.22 0.94 -5.14
N THR A 261 9.54 0.89 -5.24
CA THR A 261 10.42 0.15 -4.32
C THR A 261 10.28 0.64 -2.86
N CYS A 262 9.69 1.82 -2.62
CA CYS A 262 9.37 2.31 -1.27
C CYS A 262 8.62 1.27 -0.42
N LYS A 263 7.79 0.43 -1.03
CA LYS A 263 7.02 -0.60 -0.31
C LYS A 263 7.91 -1.69 0.28
N SER A 264 8.99 -2.04 -0.40
CA SER A 264 10.00 -2.97 0.10
C SER A 264 10.78 -2.35 1.28
N GLY A 265 11.04 -1.03 1.25
CA GLY A 265 11.58 -0.30 2.39
C GLY A 265 10.62 -0.20 3.58
N TRP A 266 9.34 -0.07 3.29
CA TRP A 266 8.31 -0.08 4.33
C TRP A 266 8.23 -1.44 5.03
N GLY A 267 8.22 -2.54 4.26
CA GLY A 267 8.25 -3.90 4.80
C GLY A 267 9.48 -4.15 5.67
N SER A 268 10.67 -3.81 5.17
CA SER A 268 11.91 -3.97 5.93
C SER A 268 11.96 -3.10 7.19
N GLY A 269 11.47 -1.86 7.11
CA GLY A 269 11.40 -0.95 8.25
C GLY A 269 10.54 -1.50 9.39
N LEU A 270 9.37 -2.04 9.06
CA LEU A 270 8.47 -2.66 10.04
C LEU A 270 9.01 -3.99 10.59
N LEU A 271 9.65 -4.79 9.76
CA LEU A 271 10.37 -5.99 10.23
C LEU A 271 11.50 -5.62 11.19
N TYR A 272 12.27 -4.58 10.88
CA TYR A 272 13.29 -4.09 11.81
C TYR A 272 12.70 -3.63 13.15
N VAL A 273 11.55 -2.96 13.14
CA VAL A 273 10.83 -2.63 14.38
C VAL A 273 10.47 -3.88 15.17
N ALA A 274 10.02 -4.92 14.49
CA ALA A 274 9.56 -6.16 15.12
C ALA A 274 10.70 -7.01 15.68
N VAL A 275 11.82 -7.15 14.95
CA VAL A 275 12.86 -8.16 15.28
C VAL A 275 14.27 -7.60 15.47
N ARG A 276 14.53 -6.34 15.12
CA ARG A 276 15.83 -5.65 15.28
C ARG A 276 17.00 -6.32 14.53
N GLU A 277 16.73 -7.07 13.47
CA GLU A 277 17.77 -7.69 12.66
C GLU A 277 18.40 -6.70 11.68
N ALA A 278 19.74 -6.71 11.60
CA ALA A 278 20.51 -5.75 10.81
C ALA A 278 20.16 -5.79 9.30
N VAL A 279 19.84 -6.96 8.76
CA VAL A 279 19.49 -7.11 7.34
C VAL A 279 18.33 -6.22 6.92
N TYR A 280 17.32 -6.06 7.78
CA TYR A 280 16.16 -5.21 7.50
C TYR A 280 16.48 -3.73 7.67
N ARG A 281 17.26 -3.36 8.69
CA ARG A 281 17.78 -2.01 8.86
C ARG A 281 18.58 -1.57 7.63
N ASP A 282 19.50 -2.39 7.20
CA ASP A 282 20.43 -2.06 6.11
C ASP A 282 19.68 -1.92 4.78
N TRP A 283 18.66 -2.76 4.53
CA TRP A 283 17.80 -2.62 3.37
C TRP A 283 16.99 -1.33 3.41
N THR A 284 16.41 -0.98 4.56
CA THR A 284 15.66 0.28 4.76
C THR A 284 16.57 1.49 4.52
N VAL A 285 17.78 1.47 5.03
CA VAL A 285 18.78 2.52 4.83
C VAL A 285 19.17 2.65 3.36
N ARG A 286 19.38 1.54 2.67
CA ARG A 286 19.68 1.55 1.23
C ARG A 286 18.58 2.24 0.43
N LEU A 287 17.32 1.97 0.75
CA LEU A 287 16.18 2.61 0.09
C LEU A 287 16.03 4.08 0.46
N GLY A 288 16.23 4.42 1.73
CA GLY A 288 16.24 5.82 2.17
C GLY A 288 17.29 6.64 1.45
N ASP A 289 18.51 6.12 1.34
CA ASP A 289 19.60 6.75 0.59
C ASP A 289 19.23 6.94 -0.89
N TRP A 290 18.66 5.91 -1.52
CA TRP A 290 18.22 6.01 -2.91
C TRP A 290 17.17 7.12 -3.12
N PHE A 291 16.19 7.24 -2.23
CA PHE A 291 15.19 8.30 -2.31
C PHE A 291 15.77 9.69 -2.15
N VAL A 292 16.70 9.88 -1.21
CA VAL A 292 17.40 11.17 -1.03
C VAL A 292 18.21 11.53 -2.25
N GLU A 293 18.94 10.57 -2.84
CA GLU A 293 19.77 10.78 -4.03
C GLU A 293 18.95 11.10 -5.30
N HIS A 294 17.69 10.65 -5.37
CA HIS A 294 16.81 10.82 -6.54
C HIS A 294 15.69 11.86 -6.32
N GLN A 295 15.67 12.54 -5.18
CA GLN A 295 14.74 13.62 -4.92
C GLN A 295 15.08 14.83 -5.78
N PHE A 296 14.06 15.44 -6.39
CA PHE A 296 14.22 16.69 -7.15
C PHE A 296 14.64 17.85 -6.25
N GLU A 297 15.25 18.88 -6.86
CA GLU A 297 15.72 20.06 -6.12
C GLU A 297 14.59 20.85 -5.45
N ASP A 298 13.41 20.84 -6.02
CA ASP A 298 12.20 21.51 -5.51
C ASP A 298 11.39 20.65 -4.52
N GLY A 299 11.69 19.37 -4.38
CA GLY A 299 10.99 18.45 -3.49
C GLY A 299 10.51 17.21 -4.17
#